data_b8d81da6089b401155a79004ec31b0e7
#
_entry.id   b8d81da6089b401155a79004ec31b0e7
#
_cell.length_a   1.000
_cell.length_b   1.000
_cell.length_c   1.000
_cell.angle_alpha   90.00
_cell.angle_beta   90.00
_cell.angle_gamma   90.00
#
_symmetry.space_group_name_H-M   'P 1'
#
loop_
_entity.id
_entity.type
_entity.pdbx_description
1 polymer ?
#
loop_
_entity_poly.entity_id
_entity_poly.type
_entity_poly.pdbx_seq_one_letter_code
_entity_poly.pdbx_strand_id
1 'polypeptide(L)'
;DMMRQNKDVLTALVSTNSVSQGEQVANLWGGLMGDGLQIHFAHRTFQWDSEASVKAHVHCVIIGFGYKEPMQRVIFEGERKIVAKNINAYLVDAENEFIEARKKPLCNVPEVVFGNMPNDGGYLSNFTTEEKDSILNKYPQSESMFRKLLGATEFLNNKERWCLWLQ
;
A
#
# COMPACT_ATOMS: atom_id res chain seq x y z
N ASP A 1 -21.60 -13.57 12.90
CA ASP A 1 -22.57 -14.05 13.91
C ASP A 1 -22.33 -15.49 14.36
N MET A 2 -22.13 -16.46 13.46
CA MET A 2 -21.91 -17.87 13.81
C MET A 2 -20.74 -18.06 14.79
N MET A 3 -19.60 -17.47 14.55
CA MET A 3 -18.41 -17.55 15.41
C MET A 3 -18.61 -16.89 16.78
N ARG A 4 -19.45 -15.85 16.88
CA ARG A 4 -19.80 -15.23 18.18
C ARG A 4 -20.70 -16.12 19.00
N GLN A 5 -21.59 -16.87 18.35
CA GLN A 5 -22.50 -17.82 19.01
C GLN A 5 -21.78 -19.11 19.42
N ASN A 6 -20.83 -19.55 18.60
CA ASN A 6 -20.02 -20.74 18.90
C ASN A 6 -18.52 -20.39 18.76
N LYS A 7 -17.86 -20.18 19.88
CA LYS A 7 -16.45 -19.82 19.95
C LYS A 7 -15.48 -20.93 19.53
N ASP A 8 -15.96 -22.15 19.39
CA ASP A 8 -15.14 -23.28 18.88
C ASP A 8 -15.01 -23.27 17.35
N VAL A 9 -15.79 -22.43 16.65
CA VAL A 9 -15.69 -22.28 15.20
C VAL A 9 -14.40 -21.54 14.85
N LEU A 10 -13.58 -22.19 14.03
CA LEU A 10 -12.38 -21.61 13.43
C LEU A 10 -12.65 -21.31 11.96
N THR A 11 -12.11 -20.21 11.49
CA THR A 11 -12.28 -19.75 10.10
C THR A 11 -10.91 -19.43 9.51
N ALA A 12 -10.72 -19.76 8.24
CA ALA A 12 -9.57 -19.33 7.47
C ALA A 12 -10.04 -18.77 6.14
N LEU A 13 -9.52 -17.61 5.77
CA LEU A 13 -9.88 -16.91 4.53
C LEU A 13 -8.62 -16.52 3.75
N VAL A 14 -8.74 -16.64 2.43
CA VAL A 14 -7.79 -16.03 1.49
C VAL A 14 -8.32 -14.66 1.11
N SER A 15 -7.47 -13.67 1.14
CA SER A 15 -7.81 -12.31 0.74
C SER A 15 -6.62 -11.64 0.07
N THR A 16 -6.86 -10.49 -0.59
CA THR A 16 -5.77 -9.62 -0.99
C THR A 16 -5.03 -9.10 0.25
N ASN A 17 -3.74 -8.84 0.13
CA ASN A 17 -2.92 -8.39 1.26
C ASN A 17 -3.33 -7.02 1.82
N SER A 18 -4.17 -6.26 1.11
CA SER A 18 -4.72 -4.99 1.57
C SER A 18 -5.44 -5.08 2.91
N VAL A 19 -6.03 -6.23 3.27
CA VAL A 19 -6.72 -6.42 4.57
C VAL A 19 -5.77 -6.34 5.76
N SER A 20 -4.46 -6.51 5.53
CA SER A 20 -3.40 -6.41 6.54
C SER A 20 -2.51 -5.16 6.35
N GLN A 21 -2.98 -4.17 5.60
CA GLN A 21 -2.22 -2.96 5.26
C GLN A 21 -3.06 -1.68 5.33
N GLY A 22 -2.39 -0.57 5.61
CA GLY A 22 -2.97 0.76 5.59
C GLY A 22 -4.21 0.91 6.48
N GLU A 23 -5.16 1.70 6.03
CA GLU A 23 -6.40 2.02 6.76
C GLU A 23 -7.33 0.81 6.95
N GLN A 24 -7.21 -0.22 6.10
CA GLN A 24 -8.02 -1.43 6.19
C GLN A 24 -7.78 -2.16 7.52
N VAL A 25 -6.58 -2.06 8.08
CA VAL A 25 -6.25 -2.70 9.36
C VAL A 25 -7.10 -2.14 10.49
N ALA A 26 -7.15 -0.84 10.66
CA ALA A 26 -7.95 -0.22 11.72
C ALA A 26 -9.45 -0.44 11.49
N ASN A 27 -9.91 -0.26 10.24
CA ASN A 27 -11.34 -0.33 9.90
C ASN A 27 -11.92 -1.74 10.02
N LEU A 28 -11.13 -2.77 9.64
CA LEU A 28 -11.61 -4.15 9.65
C LEU A 28 -11.32 -4.84 10.99
N TRP A 29 -10.06 -4.79 11.44
CA TRP A 29 -9.61 -5.61 12.57
C TRP A 29 -9.84 -4.95 13.93
N GLY A 30 -9.86 -3.61 14.00
CA GLY A 30 -10.01 -2.91 15.27
C GLY A 30 -11.24 -3.36 16.06
N GLY A 31 -12.41 -3.38 15.41
CA GLY A 31 -13.64 -3.87 16.04
C GLY A 31 -13.63 -5.37 16.33
N LEU A 32 -13.15 -6.19 15.38
CA LEU A 32 -13.14 -7.64 15.53
C LEU A 32 -12.22 -8.11 16.66
N MET A 33 -11.02 -7.55 16.74
CA MET A 33 -10.06 -7.88 17.81
C MET A 33 -10.48 -7.27 19.14
N GLY A 34 -11.13 -6.10 19.14
CA GLY A 34 -11.77 -5.53 20.32
C GLY A 34 -12.85 -6.42 20.92
N ASP A 35 -13.57 -7.17 20.09
CA ASP A 35 -14.55 -8.19 20.51
C ASP A 35 -13.90 -9.52 20.93
N GLY A 36 -12.57 -9.62 20.94
CA GLY A 36 -11.81 -10.80 21.37
C GLY A 36 -11.48 -11.80 20.26
N LEU A 37 -11.66 -11.45 18.98
CA LEU A 37 -11.18 -12.26 17.86
C LEU A 37 -9.65 -12.31 17.86
N GLN A 38 -9.07 -13.48 17.61
CA GLN A 38 -7.63 -13.70 17.59
C GLN A 38 -7.20 -14.34 16.27
N ILE A 39 -6.03 -13.95 15.78
CA ILE A 39 -5.40 -14.60 14.63
C ILE A 39 -4.57 -15.77 15.14
N HIS A 40 -4.87 -16.95 14.62
CA HIS A 40 -4.22 -18.21 14.98
C HIS A 40 -3.03 -18.51 14.10
N PHE A 41 -3.19 -18.27 12.80
CA PHE A 41 -2.08 -18.38 11.85
C PHE A 41 -2.26 -17.39 10.70
N ALA A 42 -1.16 -17.06 10.05
CA ALA A 42 -1.16 -16.26 8.84
C ALA A 42 -0.12 -16.77 7.84
N HIS A 43 -0.49 -16.87 6.57
CA HIS A 43 0.46 -16.85 5.47
C HIS A 43 0.63 -15.42 5.02
N ARG A 44 1.84 -14.88 5.19
CA ARG A 44 2.18 -13.52 4.75
C ARG A 44 2.20 -13.46 3.23
N THR A 45 2.15 -12.26 2.72
CA THR A 45 2.01 -11.94 1.31
C THR A 45 2.70 -12.92 0.35
N PHE A 46 1.90 -13.57 -0.47
CA PHE A 46 2.36 -14.40 -1.57
C PHE A 46 1.66 -13.98 -2.87
N GLN A 47 2.29 -14.25 -3.98
CA GLN A 47 1.73 -13.96 -5.28
C GLN A 47 0.74 -15.06 -5.67
N TRP A 48 -0.50 -14.67 -5.98
CA TRP A 48 -1.48 -15.62 -6.51
C TRP A 48 -1.21 -15.83 -8.00
N ASP A 49 -0.81 -17.03 -8.37
CA ASP A 49 -0.70 -17.44 -9.77
C ASP A 49 -2.04 -18.01 -10.25
N SER A 50 -2.69 -17.32 -11.18
CA SER A 50 -3.86 -17.86 -11.86
C SER A 50 -3.45 -18.59 -13.14
N GLU A 51 -4.14 -19.68 -13.47
CA GLU A 51 -3.95 -20.40 -14.72
C GLU A 51 -4.53 -19.65 -15.95
N ALA A 52 -5.10 -18.45 -15.75
CA ALA A 52 -5.66 -17.63 -16.80
C ALA A 52 -4.57 -17.10 -17.75
N SER A 53 -4.92 -16.96 -19.03
CA SER A 53 -4.02 -16.44 -20.07
C SER A 53 -3.52 -15.02 -19.83
N VAL A 54 -4.27 -14.22 -19.06
CA VAL A 54 -3.85 -12.92 -18.53
C VAL A 54 -3.62 -13.08 -17.03
N LYS A 55 -2.36 -13.17 -16.60
CA LYS A 55 -1.99 -13.31 -15.20
C LYS A 55 -2.25 -12.01 -14.45
N ALA A 56 -3.25 -12.00 -13.60
CA ALA A 56 -3.41 -10.95 -12.61
C ALA A 56 -2.41 -11.21 -11.48
N HIS A 57 -1.36 -10.39 -11.36
CA HIS A 57 -0.40 -10.46 -10.28
C HIS A 57 -1.01 -9.85 -9.00
N VAL A 58 -1.81 -10.65 -8.30
CA VAL A 58 -2.43 -10.22 -7.04
C VAL A 58 -1.65 -10.78 -5.87
N HIS A 59 -1.28 -9.90 -4.95
CA HIS A 59 -0.67 -10.32 -3.69
C HIS A 59 -1.76 -10.68 -2.69
N CYS A 60 -1.71 -11.90 -2.19
CA CYS A 60 -2.69 -12.48 -1.26
C CYS A 60 -2.08 -12.79 0.10
N VAL A 61 -2.95 -12.96 1.08
CA VAL A 61 -2.66 -13.50 2.41
C VAL A 61 -3.67 -14.58 2.74
N ILE A 62 -3.30 -15.52 3.62
CA ILE A 62 -4.24 -16.45 4.23
C ILE A 62 -4.23 -16.17 5.72
N ILE A 63 -5.41 -15.97 6.31
CA ILE A 63 -5.54 -15.65 7.73
C ILE A 63 -6.52 -16.62 8.37
N GLY A 64 -6.05 -17.39 9.34
CA GLY A 64 -6.86 -18.23 10.18
C GLY A 64 -7.11 -17.56 11.52
N PHE A 65 -8.37 -17.50 11.94
CA PHE A 65 -8.77 -16.76 13.13
C PHE A 65 -9.96 -17.42 13.85
N GLY A 66 -10.14 -17.06 15.11
CA GLY A 66 -11.22 -17.53 15.96
C GLY A 66 -11.32 -16.75 17.26
N TYR A 67 -12.32 -17.09 18.08
CA TYR A 67 -12.50 -16.51 19.41
C TYR A 67 -11.87 -17.36 20.52
N LYS A 68 -11.49 -18.59 20.21
CA LYS A 68 -10.81 -19.48 21.14
C LYS A 68 -9.32 -19.21 21.13
N GLU A 69 -8.69 -19.24 22.30
CA GLU A 69 -7.23 -19.14 22.41
C GLU A 69 -6.57 -20.31 21.67
N PRO A 70 -5.67 -20.06 20.69
CA PRO A 70 -4.97 -21.11 20.00
C PRO A 70 -3.88 -21.73 20.88
N MET A 71 -3.62 -23.02 20.72
CA MET A 71 -2.49 -23.68 21.40
C MET A 71 -1.15 -23.09 20.95
N GLN A 72 -1.05 -22.65 19.71
CA GLN A 72 0.14 -22.04 19.13
C GLN A 72 -0.27 -21.10 18.01
N ARG A 73 0.41 -19.96 17.91
CA ARG A 73 0.28 -19.02 16.78
C ARG A 73 1.43 -19.21 15.82
N VAL A 74 1.15 -19.20 14.52
CA VAL A 74 2.15 -19.46 13.49
C VAL A 74 2.02 -18.47 12.34
N ILE A 75 3.16 -17.88 11.96
CA ILE A 75 3.29 -17.08 10.75
C ILE A 75 4.11 -17.86 9.73
N PHE A 76 3.58 -17.99 8.52
CA PHE A 76 4.27 -18.58 7.38
C PHE A 76 4.72 -17.47 6.43
N GLU A 77 6.00 -17.47 6.08
CA GLU A 77 6.64 -16.54 5.15
C GLU A 77 7.44 -17.33 4.12
N GLY A 78 6.84 -17.60 2.98
CA GLY A 78 7.34 -18.61 2.07
C GLY A 78 7.40 -19.98 2.74
N GLU A 79 8.57 -20.61 2.73
CA GLU A 79 8.82 -21.90 3.40
C GLU A 79 9.12 -21.75 4.91
N ARG A 80 9.34 -20.54 5.37
CA ARG A 80 9.69 -20.29 6.77
C ARG A 80 8.47 -20.31 7.66
N LYS A 81 8.56 -21.08 8.75
CA LYS A 81 7.57 -21.15 9.82
C LYS A 81 8.09 -20.42 11.06
N ILE A 82 7.35 -19.43 11.54
CA ILE A 82 7.69 -18.60 12.70
C ILE A 82 6.62 -18.84 13.77
N VAL A 83 7.02 -19.31 14.94
CA VAL A 83 6.14 -19.38 16.10
C VAL A 83 6.05 -18.01 16.72
N ALA A 84 4.84 -17.48 16.86
CA ALA A 84 4.57 -16.14 17.37
C ALA A 84 3.91 -16.18 18.75
N LYS A 85 4.17 -15.18 19.58
CA LYS A 85 3.44 -14.97 20.84
C LYS A 85 2.07 -14.37 20.58
N ASN A 86 2.02 -13.41 19.65
CA ASN A 86 0.80 -12.80 19.17
C ASN A 86 0.91 -12.58 17.66
N ILE A 87 -0.20 -12.62 16.94
CA ILE A 87 -0.26 -12.22 15.54
C ILE A 87 -1.21 -11.03 15.46
N ASN A 88 -0.66 -9.85 15.24
CA ASN A 88 -1.49 -8.67 15.10
C ASN A 88 -2.10 -8.54 13.69
N ALA A 89 -2.90 -7.53 13.47
CA ALA A 89 -3.60 -7.31 12.20
C ALA A 89 -2.68 -6.98 11.01
N TYR A 90 -1.41 -6.62 11.26
CA TYR A 90 -0.37 -6.46 10.22
C TYR A 90 0.36 -7.78 9.92
N LEU A 91 -0.09 -8.90 10.49
CA LEU A 91 0.46 -10.25 10.36
C LEU A 91 1.93 -10.34 10.81
N VAL A 92 2.26 -9.69 11.91
CA VAL A 92 3.56 -9.75 12.56
C VAL A 92 3.42 -10.16 14.02
N ASP A 93 4.50 -10.73 14.60
CA ASP A 93 4.57 -11.08 16.03
C ASP A 93 4.81 -9.79 16.85
N ALA A 94 3.72 -9.12 17.18
CA ALA A 94 3.72 -7.89 17.97
C ALA A 94 2.36 -7.69 18.65
N GLU A 95 2.26 -6.72 19.54
CA GLU A 95 1.00 -6.29 20.14
C GLU A 95 0.03 -5.76 19.08
N ASN A 96 -1.27 -5.75 19.42
CA ASN A 96 -2.29 -5.23 18.55
C ASN A 96 -2.26 -3.71 18.56
N GLU A 97 -1.83 -3.11 17.47
CA GLU A 97 -1.83 -1.68 17.25
C GLU A 97 -2.70 -1.35 16.02
N PHE A 98 -3.50 -0.29 16.12
CA PHE A 98 -4.36 0.16 15.03
C PHE A 98 -4.04 1.61 14.70
N ILE A 99 -3.51 1.83 13.51
CA ILE A 99 -3.17 3.16 13.01
C ILE A 99 -4.34 3.68 12.19
N GLU A 100 -5.08 4.61 12.76
CA GLU A 100 -6.17 5.29 12.08
C GLU A 100 -5.65 6.34 11.09
N ALA A 101 -6.42 6.60 10.03
CA ALA A 101 -6.15 7.69 9.11
C ALA A 101 -6.14 9.05 9.81
N ARG A 102 -5.10 9.84 9.57
CA ARG A 102 -4.93 11.16 10.21
C ARG A 102 -4.61 12.23 9.18
N LYS A 103 -5.12 13.41 9.40
CA LYS A 103 -4.80 14.59 8.59
C LYS A 103 -3.49 15.27 9.02
N LYS A 104 -3.02 14.99 10.24
CA LYS A 104 -1.81 15.60 10.82
C LYS A 104 -0.86 14.54 11.34
N PRO A 105 0.46 14.75 11.26
CA PRO A 105 1.45 13.86 11.85
C PRO A 105 1.28 13.73 13.37
N LEU A 106 1.69 12.58 13.92
CA LEU A 106 1.74 12.35 15.38
C LEU A 106 2.85 13.16 16.04
N CYS A 107 3.96 13.33 15.32
CA CYS A 107 5.15 14.03 15.79
C CYS A 107 5.13 15.47 15.27
N ASN A 108 5.91 16.35 15.93
CA ASN A 108 6.11 17.72 15.46
C ASN A 108 7.09 17.72 14.25
N VAL A 109 6.60 17.33 13.10
CA VAL A 109 7.32 17.29 11.83
C VAL A 109 6.51 18.05 10.77
N PRO A 110 7.13 18.54 9.70
CA PRO A 110 6.40 19.15 8.59
C PRO A 110 5.35 18.21 8.01
N GLU A 111 4.20 18.76 7.63
CA GLU A 111 3.13 17.99 6.99
C GLU A 111 3.58 17.48 5.61
N VAL A 112 3.24 16.24 5.28
CA VAL A 112 3.38 15.72 3.93
C VAL A 112 2.20 16.24 3.11
N VAL A 113 2.48 17.07 2.13
CA VAL A 113 1.49 17.63 1.22
C VAL A 113 1.66 17.05 -0.18
N PHE A 114 0.56 17.03 -0.94
CA PHE A 114 0.64 16.71 -2.35
C PHE A 114 1.50 17.75 -3.08
N GLY A 115 2.44 17.28 -3.89
CA GLY A 115 3.14 18.14 -4.85
C GLY A 115 2.22 18.52 -6.02
N ASN A 116 2.77 19.27 -6.96
CA ASN A 116 2.08 19.58 -8.20
C ASN A 116 1.84 18.30 -9.00
N MET A 117 0.58 18.04 -9.33
CA MET A 117 0.19 16.93 -10.19
C MET A 117 -0.45 17.49 -11.46
N PRO A 118 0.24 17.43 -12.61
CA PRO A 118 -0.34 17.84 -13.87
C PRO A 118 -1.58 17.00 -14.19
N ASN A 119 -2.66 17.63 -14.60
CA ASN A 119 -3.89 16.97 -15.03
C ASN A 119 -4.28 17.44 -16.45
N ASP A 120 -3.32 17.35 -17.35
CA ASP A 120 -3.35 17.88 -18.71
C ASP A 120 -3.31 16.79 -19.80
N GLY A 121 -3.45 15.52 -19.40
CA GLY A 121 -3.30 14.38 -20.31
C GLY A 121 -1.89 14.19 -20.85
N GLY A 122 -0.89 14.88 -20.31
CA GLY A 122 0.52 14.83 -20.74
C GLY A 122 0.88 15.81 -21.86
N TYR A 123 -0.06 16.64 -22.32
CA TYR A 123 0.18 17.57 -23.44
C TYR A 123 1.13 18.73 -23.08
N LEU A 124 1.12 19.16 -21.82
CA LEU A 124 1.95 20.27 -21.35
C LEU A 124 3.03 19.81 -20.36
N SER A 125 3.06 18.56 -19.97
CA SER A 125 3.86 18.05 -18.87
C SER A 125 4.82 16.91 -19.19
N ASN A 126 4.99 16.54 -20.47
CA ASN A 126 5.80 15.41 -20.87
C ASN A 126 6.78 15.73 -22.00
N PHE A 127 7.46 16.87 -21.94
CA PHE A 127 8.48 17.21 -22.94
C PHE A 127 9.84 16.59 -22.58
N THR A 128 10.47 15.97 -23.57
CA THR A 128 11.90 15.63 -23.52
C THR A 128 12.76 16.90 -23.69
N THR A 129 14.06 16.79 -23.44
CA THR A 129 14.98 17.93 -23.67
C THR A 129 15.01 18.29 -25.15
N GLU A 130 15.01 17.31 -26.06
CA GLU A 130 15.03 17.50 -27.50
C GLU A 130 13.76 18.25 -27.99
N GLU A 131 12.60 17.84 -27.50
CA GLU A 131 11.32 18.50 -27.83
C GLU A 131 11.28 19.93 -27.33
N LYS A 132 11.74 20.17 -26.09
CA LYS A 132 11.89 21.53 -25.53
C LYS A 132 12.79 22.37 -26.43
N ASP A 133 13.99 21.87 -26.77
CA ASP A 133 14.97 22.61 -27.57
C ASP A 133 14.44 22.87 -28.98
N SER A 134 13.69 21.95 -29.58
CA SER A 134 13.01 22.15 -30.86
C SER A 134 11.98 23.32 -30.79
N ILE A 135 11.21 23.39 -29.69
CA ILE A 135 10.24 24.44 -29.45
C ILE A 135 10.96 25.78 -29.24
N LEU A 136 12.04 25.82 -28.47
CA LEU A 136 12.82 27.02 -28.20
C LEU A 136 13.49 27.58 -29.46
N ASN A 137 13.96 26.70 -30.36
CA ASN A 137 14.51 27.11 -31.63
C ASN A 137 13.46 27.85 -32.52
N LYS A 138 12.21 27.42 -32.42
CA LYS A 138 11.10 28.04 -33.18
C LYS A 138 10.48 29.23 -32.47
N TYR A 139 10.44 29.19 -31.15
CA TYR A 139 9.78 30.17 -30.29
C TYR A 139 10.68 30.52 -29.08
N PRO A 140 11.79 31.29 -29.27
CA PRO A 140 12.74 31.58 -28.19
C PRO A 140 12.12 32.24 -26.96
N GLN A 141 11.07 33.05 -27.17
CA GLN A 141 10.35 33.75 -26.10
C GLN A 141 9.64 32.79 -25.11
N SER A 142 9.47 31.51 -25.45
CA SER A 142 8.82 30.52 -24.57
C SER A 142 9.76 29.92 -23.51
N GLU A 143 11.03 30.29 -23.48
CA GLU A 143 12.02 29.76 -22.54
C GLU A 143 11.56 29.92 -21.06
N SER A 144 11.03 31.10 -20.74
CA SER A 144 10.52 31.37 -19.38
C SER A 144 9.34 30.53 -18.96
N MET A 145 8.67 29.89 -19.90
CA MET A 145 7.51 28.99 -19.61
C MET A 145 7.93 27.55 -19.30
N PHE A 146 9.15 27.16 -19.68
CA PHE A 146 9.60 25.79 -19.38
C PHE A 146 10.10 25.64 -17.95
N ARG A 147 9.65 24.59 -17.28
CA ARG A 147 10.10 24.18 -15.95
C ARG A 147 10.47 22.71 -15.95
N LYS A 148 11.48 22.32 -15.16
CA LYS A 148 11.76 20.90 -14.90
C LYS A 148 10.63 20.30 -14.09
N LEU A 149 10.11 19.18 -14.57
CA LEU A 149 9.15 18.38 -13.83
C LEU A 149 9.89 17.17 -13.23
N LEU A 150 9.96 17.12 -11.91
CA LEU A 150 10.70 16.12 -11.18
C LEU A 150 9.74 15.21 -10.42
N GLY A 151 9.60 13.98 -10.86
CA GLY A 151 8.92 12.89 -10.16
C GLY A 151 9.92 11.84 -9.68
N ALA A 152 9.40 10.75 -9.10
CA ALA A 152 10.24 9.66 -8.62
C ALA A 152 11.09 9.03 -9.74
N THR A 153 10.51 8.85 -10.93
CA THR A 153 11.20 8.28 -12.09
C THR A 153 12.37 9.15 -12.53
N GLU A 154 12.19 10.47 -12.61
CA GLU A 154 13.21 11.42 -13.00
C GLU A 154 14.33 11.46 -11.95
N PHE A 155 13.95 11.53 -10.68
CA PHE A 155 14.91 11.58 -9.56
C PHE A 155 15.74 10.31 -9.46
N LEU A 156 15.11 9.12 -9.46
CA LEU A 156 15.81 7.85 -9.28
C LEU A 156 16.68 7.46 -10.47
N ASN A 157 16.29 7.86 -11.70
CA ASN A 157 17.00 7.48 -12.92
C ASN A 157 17.79 8.63 -13.53
N ASN A 158 17.91 9.77 -12.84
CA ASN A 158 18.57 10.97 -13.33
C ASN A 158 18.11 11.39 -14.75
N LYS A 159 16.79 11.34 -14.98
CA LYS A 159 16.17 11.72 -16.24
C LYS A 159 15.67 13.14 -16.19
N GLU A 160 15.70 13.80 -17.33
CA GLU A 160 15.09 15.13 -17.47
C GLU A 160 13.72 15.02 -18.14
N ARG A 161 12.76 15.71 -17.54
CA ARG A 161 11.42 15.92 -18.07
C ARG A 161 11.02 17.36 -17.86
N TRP A 162 10.36 17.94 -18.83
CA TRP A 162 9.99 19.34 -18.84
C TRP A 162 8.48 19.51 -18.94
N CYS A 163 7.98 20.61 -18.43
CA CYS A 163 6.59 21.03 -18.60
C CYS A 163 6.52 22.50 -18.99
N LEU A 164 5.43 22.86 -19.66
CA LEU A 164 5.04 24.26 -19.85
C LEU A 164 4.25 24.70 -18.60
N TRP A 165 4.76 25.72 -17.95
CA TRP A 165 4.13 26.37 -16.81
C TRP A 165 3.51 27.66 -17.26
N LEU A 166 2.19 27.65 -17.46
CA LEU A 166 1.40 28.80 -17.88
C LEU A 166 0.89 29.51 -16.62
N GLN A 167 1.36 30.71 -16.37
CA GLN A 167 0.89 31.59 -15.29
C GLN A 167 -0.11 32.57 -15.82
#